data_86562e14988a3a0453db561166c51e45
#
_entry.id   86562e14988a3a0453db561166c51e45
#
_cell.length_a   1.000
_cell.length_b   1.000
_cell.length_c   1.000
_cell.angle_alpha   90.00
_cell.angle_beta   90.00
_cell.angle_gamma   90.00
#
_symmetry.space_group_name_H-M   'P 1'
#
loop_
_entity.id
_entity.type
_entity.pdbx_description
1 polymer ?
#
loop_
_entity_poly.entity_id
_entity_poly.type
_entity_poly.pdbx_seq_one_letter_code
_entity_poly.pdbx_strand_id
1 'polypeptide(L)'
;MNENKNVLKYEYEALKVGDADAILIRHYINDEPFIVLIDAGNAGDAAIIKKHLKDYYDSYYIDLAICTHPDSDHKDGFFDLLQDEDITIETFWLTDPAQYLKAADIQRYRNKENATKAVRKIWQKSTDPNLNLIDL
;
A
#
# COMPACT_ATOMS: atom_id res chain seq x y z
N MET A 1 -2.62 41.42 -4.48
CA MET A 1 -3.91 40.76 -4.77
C MET A 1 -3.89 39.38 -4.11
N ASN A 2 -4.66 39.25 -3.05
CA ASN A 2 -4.81 37.96 -2.38
C ASN A 2 -5.91 37.21 -3.11
N GLU A 3 -5.52 36.41 -4.10
CA GLU A 3 -6.36 35.29 -4.47
C GLU A 3 -6.32 34.33 -3.30
N ASN A 4 -7.36 34.34 -2.48
CA ASN A 4 -7.67 33.23 -1.60
C ASN A 4 -8.02 32.03 -2.50
N LYS A 5 -6.99 31.40 -3.06
CA LYS A 5 -7.14 30.04 -3.52
C LYS A 5 -7.45 29.26 -2.27
N ASN A 6 -8.71 28.82 -2.14
CA ASN A 6 -9.06 27.79 -1.19
C ASN A 6 -8.24 26.55 -1.57
N VAL A 7 -7.00 26.51 -1.12
CA VAL A 7 -6.16 25.32 -1.26
C VAL A 7 -6.82 24.30 -0.36
N LEU A 8 -7.39 23.27 -0.97
CA LEU A 8 -7.93 22.14 -0.23
C LEU A 8 -6.81 21.58 0.64
N LYS A 9 -7.05 21.54 1.94
CA LYS A 9 -6.07 21.01 2.91
C LYS A 9 -5.90 19.49 2.82
N TYR A 10 -6.81 18.81 2.14
CA TYR A 10 -6.77 17.39 1.86
C TYR A 10 -7.62 17.05 0.63
N GLU A 11 -7.26 16.00 -0.04
CA GLU A 11 -8.01 15.39 -1.13
C GLU A 11 -8.12 13.90 -0.85
N TYR A 12 -9.27 13.34 -1.18
CA TYR A 12 -9.57 11.93 -0.98
C TYR A 12 -10.15 11.38 -2.28
N GLU A 13 -9.56 10.30 -2.79
CA GLU A 13 -9.96 9.72 -4.06
C GLU A 13 -10.01 8.20 -3.99
N ALA A 14 -11.18 7.62 -4.24
CA ALA A 14 -11.33 6.20 -4.49
C ALA A 14 -11.03 5.93 -5.96
N LEU A 15 -10.04 5.10 -6.24
CA LEU A 15 -9.62 4.79 -7.59
C LEU A 15 -10.51 3.72 -8.23
N LYS A 16 -10.64 3.78 -9.54
CA LYS A 16 -11.41 2.79 -10.30
C LYS A 16 -10.59 1.52 -10.53
N VAL A 17 -10.65 0.60 -9.60
CA VAL A 17 -9.93 -0.68 -9.62
C VAL A 17 -10.86 -1.90 -9.66
N GLY A 18 -12.07 -1.76 -10.24
CA GLY A 18 -13.05 -2.84 -10.34
C GLY A 18 -13.58 -3.27 -8.98
N ASP A 19 -13.59 -4.57 -8.71
CA ASP A 19 -14.06 -5.18 -7.46
C ASP A 19 -12.99 -5.19 -6.34
N ALA A 20 -12.08 -4.23 -6.38
CA ALA A 20 -10.99 -4.09 -5.42
C ALA A 20 -11.04 -2.71 -4.76
N ASP A 21 -10.14 -2.47 -3.81
CA ASP A 21 -10.03 -1.19 -3.13
C ASP A 21 -8.63 -0.57 -3.33
N ALA A 22 -8.62 0.71 -3.68
CA ALA A 22 -7.44 1.55 -3.67
C ALA A 22 -7.87 3.00 -3.46
N ILE A 23 -7.38 3.61 -2.40
CA ILE A 23 -7.75 4.96 -1.99
C ILE A 23 -6.48 5.80 -1.85
N LEU A 24 -6.44 6.93 -2.53
CA LEU A 24 -5.37 7.92 -2.38
C LEU A 24 -5.88 9.13 -1.59
N ILE A 25 -5.08 9.56 -0.64
CA ILE A 25 -5.31 10.77 0.14
C ILE A 25 -4.08 11.66 -0.01
N ARG A 26 -4.29 12.91 -0.36
CA ARG A 26 -3.27 13.94 -0.28
C ARG A 26 -3.65 14.94 0.80
N HIS A 27 -2.80 15.06 1.79
CA HIS A 27 -2.91 16.00 2.88
C HIS A 27 -1.70 16.94 2.87
N TYR A 28 -1.85 18.16 3.35
CA TYR A 28 -0.75 19.10 3.45
C TYR A 28 -0.38 19.31 4.93
N ILE A 29 0.90 19.03 5.22
CA ILE A 29 1.49 19.24 6.54
C ILE A 29 2.56 20.32 6.40
N ASN A 30 2.40 21.46 7.06
CA ASN A 30 3.30 22.62 6.90
C ASN A 30 3.53 23.01 5.44
N ASP A 31 2.44 23.04 4.65
CA ASP A 31 2.42 23.33 3.21
C ASP A 31 3.13 22.30 2.32
N GLU A 32 3.58 21.19 2.89
CA GLU A 32 4.16 20.06 2.15
C GLU A 32 3.12 18.96 1.95
N PRO A 33 3.04 18.36 0.74
CA PRO A 33 2.10 17.28 0.50
C PRO A 33 2.52 16.02 1.24
N PHE A 34 1.54 15.37 1.85
CA PHE A 34 1.67 14.05 2.47
C PHE A 34 0.68 13.10 1.78
N ILE A 35 1.21 12.09 1.11
CA ILE A 35 0.42 11.16 0.29
C ILE A 35 0.27 9.84 1.02
N VAL A 36 -0.98 9.42 1.19
CA VAL A 36 -1.36 8.14 1.79
C VAL A 36 -2.04 7.27 0.75
N LEU A 37 -1.63 6.02 0.64
CA LEU A 37 -2.31 4.99 -0.14
C LEU A 37 -2.89 3.95 0.80
N ILE A 38 -4.20 3.76 0.74
CA ILE A 38 -4.92 2.71 1.50
C ILE A 38 -5.38 1.64 0.51
N ASP A 39 -4.84 0.46 0.65
CA ASP A 39 -4.99 -0.67 -0.26
C ASP A 39 -4.54 -0.36 -1.70
N ALA A 40 -4.23 -1.36 -2.47
CA ALA A 40 -3.62 -1.21 -3.79
C ALA A 40 -4.28 -2.05 -4.89
N GLY A 41 -5.47 -2.57 -4.61
CA GLY A 41 -6.23 -3.36 -5.57
C GLY A 41 -5.65 -4.74 -5.84
N ASN A 42 -6.05 -5.29 -6.96
CA ASN A 42 -5.55 -6.57 -7.48
C ASN A 42 -4.20 -6.41 -8.18
N ALA A 43 -3.59 -7.54 -8.51
CA ALA A 43 -2.45 -7.55 -9.43
C ALA A 43 -2.82 -6.81 -10.75
N GLY A 44 -1.94 -5.92 -11.20
CA GLY A 44 -2.18 -5.07 -12.36
C GLY A 44 -2.79 -3.69 -12.06
N ASP A 45 -3.47 -3.51 -10.93
CA ASP A 45 -4.06 -2.22 -10.55
C ASP A 45 -3.01 -1.16 -10.16
N ALA A 46 -1.79 -1.59 -9.87
CA ALA A 46 -0.66 -0.70 -9.62
C ALA A 46 -0.43 0.33 -10.73
N ALA A 47 -0.68 -0.04 -11.98
CA ALA A 47 -0.56 0.87 -13.12
C ALA A 47 -1.57 2.03 -13.03
N ILE A 48 -2.77 1.77 -12.54
CA ILE A 48 -3.80 2.80 -12.31
C ILE A 48 -3.35 3.76 -11.21
N ILE A 49 -2.82 3.22 -10.12
CA ILE A 49 -2.31 4.00 -8.99
C ILE A 49 -1.13 4.88 -9.45
N LYS A 50 -0.17 4.30 -10.16
CA LYS A 50 1.00 5.01 -10.68
C LYS A 50 0.60 6.16 -11.61
N LYS A 51 -0.32 5.90 -12.54
CA LYS A 51 -0.83 6.91 -13.45
C LYS A 51 -1.51 8.06 -12.69
N HIS A 52 -2.32 7.75 -11.70
CA HIS A 52 -3.00 8.75 -10.88
C HIS A 52 -2.01 9.62 -10.10
N LEU A 53 -1.00 9.02 -9.48
CA LEU A 53 0.06 9.75 -8.80
C LEU A 53 0.76 10.73 -9.74
N LYS A 54 1.08 10.30 -10.96
CA LYS A 54 1.73 11.16 -11.96
C LYS A 54 0.82 12.29 -12.43
N ASP A 55 -0.41 11.96 -12.83
CA ASP A 55 -1.30 12.89 -13.49
C ASP A 55 -1.87 13.96 -12.54
N TYR A 56 -2.12 13.60 -11.28
CA TYR A 56 -2.80 14.47 -10.32
C TYR A 56 -1.91 15.00 -9.19
N TYR A 57 -0.89 14.22 -8.79
CA TYR A 57 -0.01 14.61 -7.69
C TYR A 57 1.39 15.01 -8.16
N ASP A 58 1.72 14.75 -9.41
CA ASP A 58 3.05 14.98 -10.01
C ASP A 58 4.19 14.41 -9.13
N SER A 59 3.96 13.26 -8.54
CA SER A 59 4.87 12.60 -7.62
C SER A 59 4.66 11.10 -7.61
N TYR A 60 5.74 10.35 -7.54
CA TYR A 60 5.76 8.91 -7.31
C TYR A 60 6.13 8.55 -5.86
N TYR A 61 6.16 9.54 -4.99
CA TYR A 61 6.48 9.35 -3.58
C TYR A 61 5.20 9.17 -2.75
N ILE A 62 5.11 8.05 -2.04
CA ILE A 62 4.04 7.73 -1.12
C ILE A 62 4.61 7.76 0.30
N ASP A 63 4.15 8.69 1.12
CA ASP A 63 4.62 8.86 2.50
C ASP A 63 4.18 7.71 3.40
N LEU A 64 2.94 7.26 3.21
CA LEU A 64 2.36 6.16 3.99
C LEU A 64 1.49 5.28 3.11
N ALA A 65 1.79 4.01 3.06
CA ALA A 65 0.91 2.98 2.50
C ALA A 65 0.32 2.12 3.61
N ILE A 66 -0.95 1.80 3.50
CA ILE A 66 -1.69 0.98 4.46
C ILE A 66 -2.33 -0.18 3.72
N CYS A 67 -2.01 -1.41 4.10
CA CYS A 67 -2.70 -2.61 3.67
C CYS A 67 -3.67 -3.05 4.77
N THR A 68 -4.97 -2.91 4.53
CA THR A 68 -5.99 -3.16 5.57
C THR A 68 -6.24 -4.64 5.81
N HIS A 69 -6.09 -5.46 4.76
CA HIS A 69 -6.23 -6.92 4.84
C HIS A 69 -5.23 -7.62 3.91
N PRO A 70 -4.96 -8.91 4.16
CA PRO A 70 -4.07 -9.70 3.30
C PRO A 70 -4.78 -10.29 2.07
N ASP A 71 -6.02 -9.94 1.79
CA ASP A 71 -6.77 -10.44 0.64
C ASP A 71 -6.23 -9.82 -0.66
N SER A 72 -6.28 -10.57 -1.76
CA SER A 72 -5.65 -10.20 -3.03
C SER A 72 -6.18 -8.89 -3.61
N ASP A 73 -7.46 -8.56 -3.41
CA ASP A 73 -8.09 -7.32 -3.85
C ASP A 73 -7.67 -6.06 -3.07
N HIS A 74 -6.87 -6.23 -2.02
CA HIS A 74 -6.29 -5.16 -1.21
C HIS A 74 -4.77 -5.08 -1.28
N LYS A 75 -4.09 -6.24 -1.35
CA LYS A 75 -2.65 -6.33 -1.22
C LYS A 75 -1.88 -6.52 -2.52
N ASP A 76 -2.47 -7.18 -3.52
CA ASP A 76 -1.68 -7.68 -4.66
C ASP A 76 -1.08 -6.54 -5.49
N GLY A 77 -1.74 -5.41 -5.59
CA GLY A 77 -1.18 -4.22 -6.21
C GLY A 77 0.07 -3.68 -5.50
N PHE A 78 0.21 -3.91 -4.20
CA PHE A 78 1.42 -3.50 -3.46
C PHE A 78 2.66 -4.24 -3.90
N PHE A 79 2.56 -5.50 -4.30
CA PHE A 79 3.71 -6.24 -4.82
C PHE A 79 4.28 -5.58 -6.07
N ASP A 80 3.42 -5.14 -6.97
CA ASP A 80 3.83 -4.45 -8.18
C ASP A 80 4.39 -3.05 -7.87
N LEU A 81 3.76 -2.30 -6.95
CA LEU A 81 4.25 -1.00 -6.53
C LEU A 81 5.62 -1.06 -5.86
N LEU A 82 5.83 -2.07 -5.00
CA LEU A 82 7.10 -2.25 -4.29
C LEU A 82 8.24 -2.69 -5.21
N GLN A 83 7.94 -3.28 -6.35
CA GLN A 83 8.91 -3.67 -7.38
C GLN A 83 9.15 -2.60 -8.44
N ASP A 84 8.32 -1.57 -8.47
CA ASP A 84 8.42 -0.47 -9.43
C ASP A 84 9.54 0.49 -8.99
N GLU A 85 10.56 0.64 -9.83
CA GLU A 85 11.74 1.47 -9.54
C GLU A 85 11.42 2.97 -9.42
N ASP A 86 10.32 3.43 -10.02
CA ASP A 86 9.90 4.83 -9.95
C ASP A 86 9.15 5.15 -8.65
N ILE A 87 8.49 4.16 -8.06
CA ILE A 87 7.66 4.33 -6.86
C ILE A 87 8.51 4.23 -5.60
N THR A 88 8.36 5.20 -4.72
CA THR A 88 8.93 5.17 -3.36
C THR A 88 7.82 5.16 -2.33
N ILE A 89 7.85 4.17 -1.45
CA ILE A 89 6.97 4.09 -0.27
C ILE A 89 7.86 4.25 0.96
N GLU A 90 7.67 5.31 1.72
CA GLU A 90 8.49 5.60 2.90
C GLU A 90 8.13 4.72 4.09
N THR A 91 6.84 4.63 4.40
CA THR A 91 6.33 3.82 5.50
C THR A 91 5.20 2.93 5.02
N PHE A 92 5.22 1.67 5.42
CA PHE A 92 4.20 0.70 5.05
C PHE A 92 3.61 0.05 6.29
N TRP A 93 2.32 0.31 6.54
CA TRP A 93 1.55 -0.32 7.61
C TRP A 93 0.80 -1.52 7.08
N LEU A 94 0.96 -2.63 7.73
CA LEU A 94 0.24 -3.86 7.40
C LEU A 94 -0.04 -4.66 8.66
N THR A 95 -1.11 -5.45 8.61
CA THR A 95 -1.34 -6.48 9.62
C THR A 95 -0.39 -7.65 9.37
N ASP A 96 0.21 -8.20 10.42
CA ASP A 96 1.06 -9.39 10.29
C ASP A 96 0.29 -10.50 9.55
N PRO A 97 0.75 -10.89 8.34
CA PRO A 97 0.05 -11.88 7.54
C PRO A 97 -0.09 -13.23 8.26
N ALA A 98 0.75 -13.50 9.25
CA ALA A 98 0.65 -14.71 10.07
C ALA A 98 -0.64 -14.80 10.90
N GLN A 99 -1.30 -13.67 11.17
CA GLN A 99 -2.61 -13.66 11.85
C GLN A 99 -3.74 -14.26 11.01
N TYR A 100 -3.55 -14.34 9.70
CA TYR A 100 -4.55 -14.82 8.74
C TYR A 100 -4.25 -16.21 8.20
N LEU A 101 -3.42 -16.99 8.89
CA LEU A 101 -3.10 -18.35 8.49
C LEU A 101 -4.35 -19.22 8.50
N LYS A 102 -4.59 -19.91 7.39
CA LYS A 102 -5.65 -20.90 7.26
C LYS A 102 -5.17 -22.27 7.72
N ALA A 103 -6.10 -23.14 8.09
CA ALA A 103 -5.76 -24.53 8.48
C ALA A 103 -4.94 -25.26 7.40
N ALA A 104 -5.23 -25.01 6.11
CA ALA A 104 -4.47 -25.56 5.01
C ALA A 104 -3.00 -25.11 4.98
N ASP A 105 -2.73 -23.85 5.36
CA ASP A 105 -1.36 -23.33 5.42
C ASP A 105 -0.59 -23.98 6.56
N ILE A 106 -1.23 -24.13 7.71
CA ILE A 106 -0.63 -24.78 8.88
C ILE A 106 -0.30 -26.24 8.55
N GLN A 107 -1.20 -26.95 7.87
CA GLN A 107 -0.97 -28.33 7.45
C GLN A 107 0.18 -28.42 6.44
N ARG A 108 0.23 -27.52 5.47
CA ARG A 108 1.29 -27.48 4.45
C ARG A 108 2.68 -27.35 5.05
N TYR A 109 2.82 -26.55 6.09
CA TYR A 109 4.08 -26.31 6.78
C TYR A 109 4.24 -27.12 8.07
N ARG A 110 3.36 -28.09 8.32
CA ARG A 110 3.31 -29.05 9.44
C ARG A 110 2.89 -28.48 10.79
N ASN A 111 3.12 -27.20 11.05
CA ASN A 111 2.67 -26.55 12.28
C ASN A 111 2.55 -25.05 12.09
N LYS A 112 1.90 -24.38 13.05
CA LYS A 112 1.67 -22.93 13.03
C LYS A 112 2.97 -22.12 13.03
N GLU A 113 4.00 -22.57 13.76
CA GLU A 113 5.29 -21.86 13.84
C GLU A 113 5.98 -21.81 12.48
N ASN A 114 6.07 -22.95 11.79
CA ASN A 114 6.67 -23.03 10.46
C ASN A 114 5.86 -22.23 9.43
N ALA A 115 4.55 -22.29 9.48
CA ALA A 115 3.68 -21.51 8.61
C ALA A 115 3.87 -19.99 8.83
N THR A 116 3.94 -19.55 10.06
CA THR A 116 4.22 -18.15 10.42
C THR A 116 5.55 -17.67 9.85
N LYS A 117 6.61 -18.44 10.02
CA LYS A 117 7.94 -18.12 9.48
C LYS A 117 7.93 -18.05 7.95
N ALA A 118 7.25 -18.98 7.30
CA ALA A 118 7.16 -19.04 5.85
C ALA A 118 6.42 -17.83 5.27
N VAL A 119 5.28 -17.47 5.84
CA VAL A 119 4.47 -16.32 5.39
C VAL A 119 5.22 -15.01 5.59
N ARG A 120 5.85 -14.80 6.74
CA ARG A 120 6.67 -13.60 7.01
C ARG A 120 7.84 -13.50 6.06
N LYS A 121 8.49 -14.63 5.73
CA LYS A 121 9.59 -14.66 4.77
C LYS A 121 9.16 -14.28 3.35
N ILE A 122 7.97 -14.71 2.92
CA ILE A 122 7.40 -14.30 1.64
C ILE A 122 7.20 -12.78 1.61
N TRP A 123 6.64 -12.21 2.64
CA TRP A 123 6.47 -10.77 2.75
C TRP A 123 7.80 -10.01 2.71
N GLN A 124 8.80 -10.45 3.46
CA GLN A 124 10.13 -9.85 3.48
C GLN A 124 10.82 -9.86 2.11
N LYS A 125 10.58 -10.90 1.31
CA LYS A 125 11.13 -10.98 -0.06
C LYS A 125 10.44 -10.02 -1.02
N SER A 126 9.18 -9.68 -0.76
CA SER A 126 8.36 -8.84 -1.62
C SER A 126 8.50 -7.35 -1.29
N THR A 127 9.14 -7.03 -0.17
CA THR A 127 9.30 -5.65 0.32
C THR A 127 10.75 -5.21 0.23
N ASP A 128 10.97 -3.91 0.02
CA ASP A 128 12.29 -3.31 0.13
C ASP A 128 12.82 -3.52 1.58
N PRO A 129 14.05 -4.06 1.76
CA PRO A 129 14.62 -4.25 3.09
C PRO A 129 14.81 -2.93 3.88
N ASN A 130 14.79 -1.79 3.20
CA ASN A 130 14.85 -0.47 3.83
C ASN A 130 13.48 0.12 4.15
N LEU A 131 12.39 -0.57 3.75
CA LEU A 131 11.04 -0.13 4.01
C LEU A 131 10.71 -0.20 5.51
N ASN A 132 10.18 0.89 6.04
CA ASN A 132 9.73 0.95 7.42
C ASN A 132 8.36 0.25 7.54
N LEU A 133 8.35 -0.98 8.02
CA LEU A 133 7.15 -1.77 8.24
C LEU A 133 6.64 -1.58 9.66
N ILE A 134 5.36 -1.27 9.79
CA ILE A 134 4.67 -1.13 11.08
C ILE A 134 3.53 -2.14 11.13
N ASP A 135 3.56 -3.01 12.14
CA ASP A 135 2.48 -3.96 12.40
C ASP A 135 1.28 -3.22 13.01
N LEU A 136 0.12 -3.44 12.43
CA LEU A 136 -1.12 -2.80 12.86
C LEU A 136 -1.83 -3.57 14.00
#